data_c5085be6e94d2b2e899c93867f5291b1
#
_entry.id   c5085be6e94d2b2e899c93867f5291b1
#
_cell.length_a   1.000
_cell.length_b   1.000
_cell.length_c   1.000
_cell.angle_alpha   90.00
_cell.angle_beta   90.00
_cell.angle_gamma   90.00
#
_symmetry.space_group_name_H-M   'P 1'
#
loop_
_entity.id
_entity.type
_entity.pdbx_description
1 polymer ?
#
loop_
_entity_poly.entity_id
_entity_poly.type
_entity_poly.pdbx_seq_one_letter_code
_entity_poly.pdbx_strand_id
1 'polypeptide(L)'
;MDSLPRLAQISDKKDVLNFCQNTFSWGDYIHEVWDTWIDEGNLIVIDNVLIPVSMAHVGFYPDEKMIWIEGIRVNQNFRKNGLAQKMIQHFENNAKSEGFKISRMLIASENNPSLTLAKKLGYQIISKWNYFSLESKQIFQQNKIINNSCVDDCKDLDWNKYHLIESWRWIPLTNERLKKLNSENKIFCQKFGNKIITLGIITESESFENTIILEILFGTKLETMIKFVQNLAYRKNYSKIRILTTLESLPQIKNLENKFPFYLMEKNL
;
A
#
# COMPACT_ATOMS: atom_id res chain seq x y z
N MET A 1 -18.52 -18.78 18.94
CA MET A 1 -17.77 -17.59 19.43
C MET A 1 -18.61 -16.35 19.16
N ASP A 2 -19.18 -15.77 20.21
CA ASP A 2 -20.02 -14.57 20.09
C ASP A 2 -19.31 -13.27 20.50
N SER A 3 -17.99 -13.30 20.63
CA SER A 3 -17.21 -12.11 20.97
C SER A 3 -17.30 -11.06 19.86
N LEU A 4 -17.66 -9.84 20.24
CA LEU A 4 -17.69 -8.69 19.35
C LEU A 4 -16.27 -8.12 19.19
N PRO A 5 -15.97 -7.46 18.04
CA PRO A 5 -14.74 -6.69 17.92
C PRO A 5 -14.70 -5.58 18.96
N ARG A 6 -13.54 -5.38 19.56
CA ARG A 6 -13.23 -4.25 20.45
C ARG A 6 -11.96 -3.55 20.03
N LEU A 7 -11.77 -2.31 20.44
CA LEU A 7 -10.49 -1.63 20.26
C LEU A 7 -9.36 -2.40 20.94
N ALA A 8 -8.23 -2.50 20.26
CA ALA A 8 -7.03 -3.08 20.80
C ALA A 8 -6.45 -2.18 21.89
N GLN A 9 -5.82 -2.82 22.88
CA GLN A 9 -5.11 -2.15 23.96
C GLN A 9 -3.61 -2.47 23.85
N ILE A 10 -2.77 -1.64 24.44
CA ILE A 10 -1.31 -1.86 24.47
C ILE A 10 -0.96 -3.24 25.06
N SER A 11 -1.74 -3.70 26.05
CA SER A 11 -1.59 -5.02 26.66
C SER A 11 -1.80 -6.19 25.70
N ASP A 12 -2.55 -6.01 24.61
CA ASP A 12 -2.84 -7.06 23.61
C ASP A 12 -1.63 -7.36 22.73
N LYS A 13 -0.64 -6.44 22.66
CA LYS A 13 0.52 -6.53 21.76
C LYS A 13 1.19 -7.90 21.80
N LYS A 14 1.49 -8.39 22.98
CA LYS A 14 2.22 -9.66 23.17
C LYS A 14 1.48 -10.83 22.54
N ASP A 15 0.19 -10.96 22.82
CA ASP A 15 -0.62 -12.09 22.35
C ASP A 15 -0.88 -12.03 20.86
N VAL A 16 -1.13 -10.82 20.33
CA VAL A 16 -1.29 -10.60 18.90
C VAL A 16 -0.01 -10.91 18.14
N LEU A 17 1.13 -10.35 18.55
CA LEU A 17 2.40 -10.62 17.89
C LEU A 17 2.77 -12.09 17.92
N ASN A 18 2.44 -12.80 19.00
CA ASN A 18 2.70 -14.23 19.12
C ASN A 18 1.98 -15.05 18.03
N PHE A 19 0.70 -14.82 17.75
CA PHE A 19 0.01 -15.55 16.69
C PHE A 19 0.31 -15.03 15.29
N CYS A 20 0.88 -13.84 15.12
CA CYS A 20 1.30 -13.28 13.84
C CYS A 20 2.63 -13.84 13.34
N GLN A 21 3.53 -14.32 14.21
CA GLN A 21 4.92 -14.71 13.90
C GLN A 21 5.06 -15.64 12.69
N ASN A 22 4.10 -16.53 12.47
CA ASN A 22 4.13 -17.53 11.40
C ASN A 22 3.06 -17.30 10.33
N THR A 23 2.64 -16.05 10.12
CA THR A 23 1.60 -15.74 9.12
C THR A 23 2.12 -15.96 7.71
N PHE A 24 3.35 -15.56 7.42
CA PHE A 24 4.02 -15.70 6.13
C PHE A 24 5.38 -16.38 6.31
N SER A 25 5.89 -17.00 5.26
CA SER A 25 7.22 -17.64 5.26
C SER A 25 8.39 -16.68 5.50
N TRP A 26 8.18 -15.40 5.25
CA TRP A 26 9.16 -14.31 5.45
C TRP A 26 8.96 -13.53 6.76
N GLY A 27 8.03 -13.95 7.63
CA GLY A 27 7.65 -13.26 8.86
C GLY A 27 6.35 -12.48 8.74
N ASP A 28 6.15 -11.51 9.61
CA ASP A 28 4.98 -10.62 9.60
C ASP A 28 5.42 -9.21 10.01
N TYR A 29 4.87 -8.18 9.36
CA TYR A 29 5.20 -6.78 9.58
C TYR A 29 4.38 -6.13 10.72
N ILE A 30 3.45 -6.84 11.35
CA ILE A 30 2.57 -6.26 12.39
C ILE A 30 3.37 -5.64 13.54
N HIS A 31 4.53 -6.19 13.87
CA HIS A 31 5.40 -5.64 14.93
C HIS A 31 5.96 -4.24 14.56
N GLU A 32 6.12 -3.94 13.27
CA GLU A 32 6.62 -2.65 12.79
C GLU A 32 5.55 -1.56 12.84
N VAL A 33 4.28 -1.93 12.64
CA VAL A 33 3.16 -1.00 12.52
C VAL A 33 2.27 -0.93 13.76
N TRP A 34 2.46 -1.82 14.72
CA TRP A 34 1.58 -1.96 15.90
C TRP A 34 1.39 -0.66 16.66
N ASP A 35 2.49 0.02 17.00
CA ASP A 35 2.44 1.20 17.85
C ASP A 35 1.76 2.37 17.09
N THR A 36 2.06 2.54 15.80
CA THR A 36 1.39 3.52 14.95
C THR A 36 -0.12 3.24 14.87
N TRP A 37 -0.54 2.00 14.68
CA TRP A 37 -1.97 1.66 14.58
C TRP A 37 -2.72 1.77 15.90
N ILE A 38 -2.05 1.54 17.04
CA ILE A 38 -2.63 1.84 18.36
C ILE A 38 -2.85 3.34 18.52
N ASP A 39 -1.88 4.17 18.11
CA ASP A 39 -1.98 5.63 18.19
C ASP A 39 -3.04 6.19 17.23
N GLU A 40 -3.22 5.59 16.04
CA GLU A 40 -4.33 5.91 15.13
C GLU A 40 -5.72 5.59 15.76
N GLY A 41 -5.78 4.71 16.76
CA GLY A 41 -7.00 4.40 17.49
C GLY A 41 -8.02 3.52 16.75
N ASN A 42 -7.60 2.90 15.65
CA ASN A 42 -8.48 2.16 14.73
C ASN A 42 -8.11 0.68 14.61
N LEU A 43 -7.27 0.19 15.50
CA LEU A 43 -6.92 -1.22 15.58
C LEU A 43 -7.95 -1.96 16.45
N ILE A 44 -8.52 -3.04 15.91
CA ILE A 44 -9.47 -3.88 16.65
C ILE A 44 -8.97 -5.30 16.83
N VAL A 45 -9.45 -5.96 17.87
CA VAL A 45 -9.25 -7.39 18.14
C VAL A 45 -10.58 -8.08 18.43
N ILE A 46 -10.61 -9.40 18.25
CA ILE A 46 -11.67 -10.27 18.78
C ILE A 46 -11.02 -11.27 19.73
N ASP A 47 -11.58 -11.39 20.92
CA ASP A 47 -11.10 -12.27 21.97
C ASP A 47 -11.74 -13.65 21.94
N ASN A 48 -10.98 -14.61 22.44
CA ASN A 48 -11.50 -15.87 22.97
C ASN A 48 -11.12 -15.95 24.45
N VAL A 49 -12.11 -15.87 25.32
CA VAL A 49 -11.91 -15.89 26.79
C VAL A 49 -10.80 -14.89 27.23
N LEU A 50 -10.98 -13.61 26.87
CA LEU A 50 -10.11 -12.48 27.22
C LEU A 50 -8.73 -12.47 26.54
N ILE A 51 -8.44 -13.38 25.63
CA ILE A 51 -7.18 -13.41 24.88
C ILE A 51 -7.47 -13.09 23.40
N PRO A 52 -6.79 -12.10 22.79
CA PRO A 52 -6.94 -11.79 21.38
C PRO A 52 -6.60 -12.99 20.49
N VAL A 53 -7.52 -13.34 19.59
CA VAL A 53 -7.33 -14.42 18.59
C VAL A 53 -7.42 -13.94 17.16
N SER A 54 -7.79 -12.68 16.96
CA SER A 54 -7.76 -12.03 15.67
C SER A 54 -7.57 -10.52 15.83
N MET A 55 -7.06 -9.87 14.78
CA MET A 55 -6.87 -8.43 14.69
C MET A 55 -7.15 -7.91 13.30
N ALA A 56 -7.51 -6.65 13.18
CA ALA A 56 -7.59 -5.91 11.93
C ALA A 56 -7.45 -4.41 12.21
N HIS A 57 -6.97 -3.66 11.21
CA HIS A 57 -6.85 -2.22 11.27
C HIS A 57 -7.65 -1.54 10.15
N VAL A 58 -8.09 -0.31 10.38
CA VAL A 58 -8.75 0.53 9.37
C VAL A 58 -8.20 1.94 9.37
N GLY A 59 -7.81 2.43 8.19
CA GLY A 59 -7.51 3.84 7.94
C GLY A 59 -8.75 4.55 7.41
N PHE A 60 -8.99 5.78 7.89
CA PHE A 60 -10.11 6.61 7.44
C PHE A 60 -9.63 7.75 6.55
N TYR A 61 -10.32 7.96 5.42
CA TYR A 61 -10.09 9.02 4.45
C TYR A 61 -11.40 9.79 4.24
N PRO A 62 -11.71 10.76 5.12
CA PRO A 62 -13.01 11.45 5.11
C PRO A 62 -13.28 12.23 3.83
N ASP A 63 -12.26 12.88 3.26
CA ASP A 63 -12.39 13.68 2.04
C ASP A 63 -12.82 12.83 0.84
N GLU A 64 -12.33 11.59 0.77
CA GLU A 64 -12.70 10.60 -0.26
C GLU A 64 -13.92 9.78 0.13
N LYS A 65 -14.45 9.95 1.33
CA LYS A 65 -15.48 9.10 1.94
C LYS A 65 -15.11 7.61 1.85
N MET A 66 -13.84 7.31 2.09
CA MET A 66 -13.27 5.99 1.90
C MET A 66 -12.65 5.46 3.19
N ILE A 67 -12.79 4.14 3.43
CA ILE A 67 -12.00 3.42 4.41
C ILE A 67 -11.02 2.47 3.74
N TRP A 68 -9.89 2.25 4.39
CA TRP A 68 -8.86 1.31 3.99
C TRP A 68 -8.68 0.23 5.05
N ILE A 69 -9.07 -1.02 4.73
CA ILE A 69 -8.96 -2.15 5.65
C ILE A 69 -7.67 -2.90 5.40
N GLU A 70 -6.90 -3.13 6.44
CA GLU A 70 -5.58 -3.76 6.38
C GLU A 70 -5.27 -4.60 7.61
N GLY A 71 -4.16 -5.33 7.58
CA GLY A 71 -3.62 -6.03 8.76
C GLY A 71 -4.49 -7.14 9.32
N ILE A 72 -5.43 -7.70 8.53
CA ILE A 72 -6.31 -8.75 9.03
C ILE A 72 -5.49 -9.99 9.36
N ARG A 73 -5.47 -10.39 10.63
CA ARG A 73 -4.82 -11.61 11.11
C ARG A 73 -5.78 -12.43 11.96
N VAL A 74 -5.75 -13.72 11.78
CA VAL A 74 -6.52 -14.67 12.60
C VAL A 74 -5.57 -15.78 13.03
N ASN A 75 -5.48 -16.01 14.35
CA ASN A 75 -4.74 -17.11 14.93
C ASN A 75 -5.15 -18.42 14.23
N GLN A 76 -4.18 -19.20 13.81
CA GLN A 76 -4.38 -20.41 13.01
C GLN A 76 -5.39 -21.40 13.61
N ASN A 77 -5.42 -21.52 14.95
CA ASN A 77 -6.33 -22.40 15.69
C ASN A 77 -7.79 -21.92 15.63
N PHE A 78 -8.02 -20.67 15.25
CA PHE A 78 -9.33 -20.03 15.22
C PHE A 78 -9.77 -19.63 13.82
N ARG A 79 -9.02 -20.06 12.77
CA ARG A 79 -9.40 -19.83 11.36
C ARG A 79 -10.68 -20.59 11.02
N LYS A 80 -11.33 -20.16 9.93
CA LYS A 80 -12.60 -20.72 9.40
C LYS A 80 -13.81 -20.54 10.31
N ASN A 81 -13.72 -19.75 11.39
CA ASN A 81 -14.81 -19.41 12.31
C ASN A 81 -15.44 -18.02 11.99
N GLY A 82 -15.20 -17.47 10.81
CA GLY A 82 -15.82 -16.21 10.38
C GLY A 82 -15.21 -14.94 11.01
N LEU A 83 -14.14 -15.00 11.81
CA LEU A 83 -13.58 -13.86 12.53
C LEU A 83 -13.14 -12.73 11.61
N ALA A 84 -12.43 -13.02 10.51
CA ALA A 84 -12.02 -12.02 9.53
C ALA A 84 -13.23 -11.33 8.88
N GLN A 85 -14.27 -12.09 8.51
CA GLN A 85 -15.52 -11.56 7.99
C GLN A 85 -16.18 -10.62 9.00
N LYS A 86 -16.24 -11.02 10.26
CA LYS A 86 -16.86 -10.24 11.35
C LYS A 86 -16.16 -8.89 11.56
N MET A 87 -14.82 -8.87 11.52
CA MET A 87 -14.03 -7.63 11.63
C MET A 87 -14.26 -6.69 10.43
N ILE A 88 -14.23 -7.23 9.20
CA ILE A 88 -14.50 -6.43 7.99
C ILE A 88 -15.91 -5.82 8.06
N GLN A 89 -16.92 -6.60 8.36
CA GLN A 89 -18.30 -6.12 8.46
C GLN A 89 -18.49 -5.11 9.59
N HIS A 90 -17.77 -5.25 10.70
CA HIS A 90 -17.77 -4.25 11.78
C HIS A 90 -17.28 -2.89 11.29
N PHE A 91 -16.14 -2.85 10.59
CA PHE A 91 -15.61 -1.62 10.00
C PHE A 91 -16.57 -1.02 8.96
N GLU A 92 -17.09 -1.85 8.04
CA GLU A 92 -18.02 -1.40 7.00
C GLU A 92 -19.30 -0.80 7.59
N ASN A 93 -19.88 -1.44 8.60
CA ASN A 93 -21.11 -0.95 9.23
C ASN A 93 -20.88 0.38 9.95
N ASN A 94 -19.79 0.51 10.70
CA ASN A 94 -19.43 1.75 11.40
C ASN A 94 -19.18 2.87 10.38
N ALA A 95 -18.35 2.60 9.37
CA ALA A 95 -18.03 3.57 8.32
C ALA A 95 -19.30 4.02 7.57
N LYS A 96 -20.19 3.09 7.24
CA LYS A 96 -21.45 3.41 6.57
C LYS A 96 -22.34 4.33 7.42
N SER A 97 -22.41 4.10 8.73
CA SER A 97 -23.18 4.95 9.65
C SER A 97 -22.59 6.36 9.76
N GLU A 98 -21.29 6.53 9.54
CA GLU A 98 -20.58 7.80 9.51
C GLU A 98 -20.57 8.46 8.11
N GLY A 99 -21.21 7.86 7.12
CA GLY A 99 -21.39 8.44 5.78
C GLY A 99 -20.27 8.13 4.79
N PHE A 100 -19.32 7.23 5.13
CA PHE A 100 -18.36 6.70 4.17
C PHE A 100 -19.08 5.89 3.09
N LYS A 101 -18.49 5.85 1.89
CA LYS A 101 -19.11 5.26 0.70
C LYS A 101 -18.31 4.12 0.10
N ILE A 102 -17.02 4.09 0.35
CA ILE A 102 -16.09 3.18 -0.30
C ILE A 102 -15.26 2.46 0.76
N SER A 103 -15.10 1.15 0.59
CA SER A 103 -14.15 0.33 1.34
C SER A 103 -13.12 -0.25 0.39
N ARG A 104 -11.84 -0.11 0.72
CA ARG A 104 -10.72 -0.64 -0.06
C ARG A 104 -9.82 -1.53 0.77
N MET A 105 -9.16 -2.46 0.09
CA MET A 105 -8.07 -3.28 0.63
C MET A 105 -7.12 -3.73 -0.47
N LEU A 106 -5.88 -4.03 -0.10
CA LEU A 106 -4.88 -4.61 -0.99
C LEU A 106 -4.65 -6.07 -0.62
N ILE A 107 -4.73 -6.97 -1.60
CA ILE A 107 -4.55 -8.40 -1.36
C ILE A 107 -3.51 -8.94 -2.35
N ALA A 108 -2.49 -9.66 -1.83
CA ALA A 108 -1.53 -10.37 -2.66
C ALA A 108 -2.24 -11.39 -3.55
N SER A 109 -1.85 -11.49 -4.82
CA SER A 109 -2.49 -12.39 -5.80
C SER A 109 -2.44 -13.87 -5.41
N GLU A 110 -1.47 -14.25 -4.58
CA GLU A 110 -1.30 -15.62 -4.09
C GLU A 110 -2.14 -15.92 -2.84
N ASN A 111 -2.71 -14.89 -2.19
CA ASN A 111 -3.53 -15.05 -0.99
C ASN A 111 -4.98 -15.42 -1.32
N ASN A 112 -5.16 -16.64 -1.86
CA ASN A 112 -6.47 -17.15 -2.25
C ASN A 112 -7.52 -17.12 -1.14
N PRO A 113 -7.23 -17.43 0.13
CA PRO A 113 -8.22 -17.34 1.20
C PRO A 113 -8.77 -15.92 1.38
N SER A 114 -7.91 -14.90 1.38
CA SER A 114 -8.32 -13.49 1.50
C SER A 114 -9.08 -13.01 0.26
N LEU A 115 -8.65 -13.40 -0.94
CA LEU A 115 -9.34 -13.07 -2.19
C LEU A 115 -10.76 -13.67 -2.23
N THR A 116 -10.89 -14.93 -1.80
CA THR A 116 -12.20 -15.60 -1.72
C THR A 116 -13.13 -14.90 -0.73
N LEU A 117 -12.60 -14.54 0.44
CA LEU A 117 -13.38 -13.82 1.46
C LEU A 117 -13.80 -12.44 0.94
N ALA A 118 -12.89 -11.66 0.39
CA ALA A 118 -13.19 -10.32 -0.14
C ALA A 118 -14.26 -10.38 -1.24
N LYS A 119 -14.14 -11.29 -2.21
CA LYS A 119 -15.15 -11.49 -3.25
C LYS A 119 -16.51 -11.89 -2.67
N LYS A 120 -16.55 -12.80 -1.67
CA LYS A 120 -17.77 -13.19 -0.96
C LYS A 120 -18.44 -11.99 -0.27
N LEU A 121 -17.67 -11.03 0.21
CA LEU A 121 -18.15 -9.81 0.86
C LEU A 121 -18.56 -8.71 -0.13
N GLY A 122 -18.43 -8.94 -1.44
CA GLY A 122 -18.83 -8.01 -2.50
C GLY A 122 -17.72 -7.10 -3.01
N TYR A 123 -16.47 -7.32 -2.62
CA TYR A 123 -15.34 -6.58 -3.19
C TYR A 123 -15.04 -7.03 -4.61
N GLN A 124 -14.73 -6.05 -5.45
CA GLN A 124 -14.31 -6.25 -6.84
C GLN A 124 -12.86 -5.82 -7.03
N ILE A 125 -12.15 -6.47 -7.94
CA ILE A 125 -10.80 -6.05 -8.33
C ILE A 125 -10.93 -4.83 -9.23
N ILE A 126 -10.38 -3.70 -8.81
CA ILE A 126 -10.36 -2.45 -9.61
C ILE A 126 -9.04 -2.24 -10.33
N SER A 127 -7.94 -2.78 -9.82
CA SER A 127 -6.64 -2.77 -10.51
C SER A 127 -5.71 -3.88 -10.01
N LYS A 128 -4.75 -4.26 -10.88
CA LYS A 128 -3.64 -5.15 -10.56
C LYS A 128 -2.36 -4.35 -10.50
N TRP A 129 -1.60 -4.52 -9.44
CA TRP A 129 -0.34 -3.83 -9.19
C TRP A 129 0.81 -4.81 -9.18
N ASN A 130 1.72 -4.67 -10.12
CA ASN A 130 2.95 -5.43 -10.15
C ASN A 130 3.95 -4.83 -9.17
N TYR A 131 4.66 -5.69 -8.46
CA TYR A 131 5.59 -5.35 -7.42
C TYR A 131 6.98 -5.88 -7.75
N PHE A 132 7.97 -4.99 -7.71
CA PHE A 132 9.37 -5.33 -7.92
C PHE A 132 10.21 -4.78 -6.77
N SER A 133 11.34 -5.44 -6.52
CA SER A 133 12.34 -4.99 -5.55
C SER A 133 13.68 -4.83 -6.23
N LEU A 134 14.40 -3.77 -5.86
CA LEU A 134 15.71 -3.46 -6.40
C LEU A 134 16.58 -2.87 -5.30
N GLU A 135 17.85 -3.24 -5.25
CA GLU A 135 18.82 -2.62 -4.35
C GLU A 135 19.29 -1.27 -4.90
N SER A 136 19.54 -0.33 -3.99
CA SER A 136 20.16 0.94 -4.35
C SER A 136 21.59 0.73 -4.84
N LYS A 137 22.01 1.54 -5.80
CA LYS A 137 23.35 1.45 -6.38
C LYS A 137 23.81 2.78 -6.91
N GLN A 138 25.10 3.08 -6.73
CA GLN A 138 25.73 4.21 -7.41
C GLN A 138 25.75 3.98 -8.92
N ILE A 139 25.24 4.95 -9.66
CA ILE A 139 25.19 4.93 -11.14
C ILE A 139 25.89 6.19 -11.64
N PHE A 140 26.97 6.01 -12.38
CA PHE A 140 27.80 7.11 -12.89
C PHE A 140 27.27 7.78 -14.17
N GLN A 141 26.16 7.29 -14.73
CA GLN A 141 25.55 7.91 -15.90
C GLN A 141 24.88 9.23 -15.55
N GLN A 142 25.22 10.30 -16.30
CA GLN A 142 24.52 11.59 -16.22
C GLN A 142 23.11 11.44 -16.82
N ASN A 143 22.14 11.17 -15.99
CA ASN A 143 20.73 11.19 -16.41
C ASN A 143 20.22 12.65 -16.46
N LYS A 144 20.57 13.39 -17.51
CA LYS A 144 20.11 14.78 -17.76
C LYS A 144 18.60 14.93 -18.01
N ILE A 145 17.82 13.87 -17.86
CA ILE A 145 16.49 13.76 -18.48
C ILE A 145 15.37 13.67 -17.46
N ILE A 146 15.66 13.51 -16.17
CA ILE A 146 14.63 13.38 -15.14
C ILE A 146 14.44 14.73 -14.46
N ASN A 147 13.25 15.27 -14.63
CA ASN A 147 12.85 16.56 -14.08
C ASN A 147 11.88 16.34 -12.92
N ASN A 148 12.03 17.10 -11.85
CA ASN A 148 11.15 17.07 -10.69
C ASN A 148 10.07 18.18 -10.72
N SER A 149 9.91 18.87 -11.85
CA SER A 149 8.97 19.97 -12.04
C SER A 149 8.06 19.71 -13.25
N CYS A 150 7.18 18.71 -13.12
CA CYS A 150 6.42 18.20 -14.26
C CYS A 150 4.91 18.45 -14.17
N VAL A 151 4.41 18.94 -13.03
CA VAL A 151 2.95 19.01 -12.81
C VAL A 151 2.27 19.98 -13.79
N ASP A 152 2.93 21.11 -14.09
CA ASP A 152 2.41 22.05 -15.05
C ASP A 152 2.29 21.50 -16.48
N ASP A 153 3.13 20.55 -16.82
CA ASP A 153 3.11 19.86 -18.11
C ASP A 153 2.10 18.71 -18.18
N CYS A 154 1.49 18.38 -17.05
CA CYS A 154 0.54 17.26 -16.90
C CYS A 154 -0.91 17.74 -16.71
N LYS A 155 -1.21 19.01 -17.06
CA LYS A 155 -2.56 19.61 -16.83
C LYS A 155 -3.69 18.86 -17.53
N ASP A 156 -3.37 18.18 -18.64
CA ASP A 156 -4.34 17.42 -19.44
C ASP A 156 -4.53 15.97 -18.94
N LEU A 157 -3.79 15.54 -17.93
CA LEU A 157 -3.95 14.21 -17.35
C LEU A 157 -5.15 14.16 -16.42
N ASP A 158 -5.98 13.14 -16.62
CA ASP A 158 -7.05 12.81 -15.67
C ASP A 158 -6.47 12.10 -14.45
N TRP A 159 -6.11 12.87 -13.44
CA TRP A 159 -5.45 12.40 -12.23
C TRP A 159 -6.33 11.46 -11.40
N ASN A 160 -7.65 11.50 -11.55
CA ASN A 160 -8.58 10.62 -10.84
C ASN A 160 -8.39 9.13 -11.19
N LYS A 161 -7.68 8.84 -12.30
CA LYS A 161 -7.35 7.46 -12.70
C LYS A 161 -6.15 6.89 -11.97
N TYR A 162 -5.41 7.74 -11.25
CA TYR A 162 -4.20 7.34 -10.57
C TYR A 162 -4.40 7.28 -9.06
N HIS A 163 -3.54 6.53 -8.42
CA HIS A 163 -3.49 6.43 -6.97
C HIS A 163 -2.15 6.98 -6.47
N LEU A 164 -2.11 7.42 -5.24
CA LEU A 164 -0.88 7.64 -4.50
C LEU A 164 -0.70 6.47 -3.54
N ILE A 165 0.50 5.91 -3.53
CA ILE A 165 0.86 4.85 -2.58
C ILE A 165 1.56 5.52 -1.39
N GLU A 166 0.88 5.54 -0.26
CA GLU A 166 1.36 6.09 0.99
C GLU A 166 1.22 5.03 2.08
N SER A 167 2.30 4.63 2.71
CA SER A 167 2.32 3.59 3.76
C SER A 167 1.57 2.29 3.38
N TRP A 168 1.74 1.80 2.16
CA TRP A 168 1.01 0.65 1.59
C TRP A 168 -0.51 0.83 1.47
N ARG A 169 -0.98 2.07 1.42
CA ARG A 169 -2.39 2.42 1.19
C ARG A 169 -2.50 3.09 -0.17
N TRP A 170 -3.40 2.61 -1.02
CA TRP A 170 -3.68 3.15 -2.35
C TRP A 170 -4.81 4.15 -2.26
N ILE A 171 -4.47 5.41 -2.10
CA ILE A 171 -5.43 6.52 -1.97
C ILE A 171 -5.58 7.26 -3.31
N PRO A 172 -6.72 7.89 -3.59
CA PRO A 172 -6.89 8.68 -4.81
C PRO A 172 -5.86 9.81 -4.91
N LEU A 173 -5.30 9.98 -6.11
CA LEU A 173 -4.37 11.08 -6.38
C LEU A 173 -5.15 12.36 -6.70
N THR A 174 -5.50 13.12 -5.67
CA THR A 174 -6.23 14.39 -5.82
C THR A 174 -5.31 15.54 -6.25
N ASN A 175 -5.90 16.63 -6.77
CA ASN A 175 -5.15 17.84 -7.11
C ASN A 175 -4.39 18.44 -5.91
N GLU A 176 -4.93 18.33 -4.72
CA GLU A 176 -4.29 18.80 -3.49
C GLU A 176 -3.04 17.96 -3.16
N ARG A 177 -3.17 16.63 -3.19
CA ARG A 177 -2.04 15.70 -3.02
C ARG A 177 -0.97 15.93 -4.07
N LEU A 178 -1.38 16.17 -5.30
CA LEU A 178 -0.46 16.48 -6.40
C LEU A 178 0.35 17.75 -6.14
N LYS A 179 -0.31 18.83 -5.69
CA LYS A 179 0.37 20.08 -5.32
C LYS A 179 1.36 19.85 -4.18
N LYS A 180 0.97 19.09 -3.15
CA LYS A 180 1.84 18.72 -2.04
C LYS A 180 3.07 17.93 -2.52
N LEU A 181 2.87 16.87 -3.29
CA LEU A 181 3.97 16.06 -3.85
C LEU A 181 4.91 16.87 -4.73
N ASN A 182 4.37 17.82 -5.51
CA ASN A 182 5.17 18.72 -6.33
C ASN A 182 6.02 19.67 -5.48
N SER A 183 5.44 20.27 -4.44
CA SER A 183 6.17 21.15 -3.51
C SER A 183 7.27 20.42 -2.73
N GLU A 184 7.08 19.12 -2.48
CA GLU A 184 8.04 18.24 -1.83
C GLU A 184 9.06 17.62 -2.80
N ASN A 185 9.01 17.97 -4.10
CA ASN A 185 9.86 17.38 -5.15
C ASN A 185 9.79 15.85 -5.23
N LYS A 186 8.61 15.27 -5.04
CA LYS A 186 8.35 13.82 -5.08
C LYS A 186 7.87 13.31 -6.43
N ILE A 187 7.53 14.21 -7.37
CA ILE A 187 7.08 13.85 -8.72
C ILE A 187 8.26 13.98 -9.69
N PHE A 188 8.49 12.92 -10.46
CA PHE A 188 9.60 12.83 -11.41
C PHE A 188 9.07 12.45 -12.79
N CYS A 189 9.52 13.16 -13.82
CA CYS A 189 9.16 12.84 -15.18
C CYS A 189 10.35 12.82 -16.13
N GLN A 190 10.18 12.12 -17.23
CA GLN A 190 11.04 12.18 -18.40
C GLN A 190 10.26 12.75 -19.56
N LYS A 191 10.86 13.70 -20.28
CA LYS A 191 10.26 14.35 -21.44
C LYS A 191 10.99 13.96 -22.73
N PHE A 192 10.25 13.95 -23.83
CA PHE A 192 10.77 13.94 -25.18
C PHE A 192 10.11 15.11 -25.94
N GLY A 193 10.92 16.14 -26.23
CA GLY A 193 10.37 17.46 -26.61
C GLY A 193 9.50 18.01 -25.46
N ASN A 194 8.30 18.45 -25.80
CA ASN A 194 7.32 18.97 -24.84
C ASN A 194 6.40 17.88 -24.24
N LYS A 195 6.57 16.61 -24.64
CA LYS A 195 5.71 15.52 -24.20
C LYS A 195 6.35 14.75 -23.06
N ILE A 196 5.60 14.51 -21.96
CA ILE A 196 6.00 13.58 -20.92
C ILE A 196 5.85 12.16 -21.43
N ILE A 197 6.93 11.40 -21.34
CA ILE A 197 7.00 10.00 -21.81
C ILE A 197 7.14 9.00 -20.67
N THR A 198 7.44 9.45 -19.47
CA THR A 198 7.47 8.62 -18.26
C THR A 198 7.19 9.51 -17.06
N LEU A 199 6.35 9.03 -16.14
CA LEU A 199 6.00 9.73 -14.92
C LEU A 199 6.01 8.76 -13.74
N GLY A 200 6.62 9.18 -12.64
CA GLY A 200 6.68 8.42 -11.40
C GLY A 200 6.61 9.32 -10.17
N ILE A 201 6.18 8.74 -9.07
CA ILE A 201 6.16 9.35 -7.74
C ILE A 201 7.14 8.58 -6.86
N ILE A 202 7.92 9.31 -6.06
CA ILE A 202 8.83 8.72 -5.09
C ILE A 202 8.36 9.12 -3.70
N THR A 203 8.09 8.11 -2.85
CA THR A 203 7.73 8.30 -1.45
C THR A 203 8.69 7.51 -0.56
N GLU A 204 8.78 7.90 0.70
CA GLU A 204 9.51 7.15 1.71
C GLU A 204 8.56 6.10 2.31
N SER A 205 9.11 4.96 2.69
CA SER A 205 8.31 3.91 3.33
C SER A 205 8.37 4.11 4.84
N GLU A 206 7.23 4.34 5.45
CA GLU A 206 7.11 4.38 6.92
C GLU A 206 7.16 2.97 7.54
N SER A 207 6.71 1.96 6.78
CA SER A 207 6.60 0.58 7.24
C SER A 207 7.84 -0.28 6.96
N PHE A 208 8.81 0.21 6.22
CA PHE A 208 10.02 -0.53 5.85
C PHE A 208 11.24 0.36 5.94
N GLU A 209 12.05 0.09 6.92
CA GLU A 209 13.30 0.83 7.13
C GLU A 209 14.19 0.86 5.88
N ASN A 210 14.88 1.97 5.69
CA ASN A 210 15.86 2.18 4.60
C ASN A 210 15.31 1.87 3.19
N THR A 211 14.02 2.10 2.98
CA THR A 211 13.32 1.77 1.72
C THR A 211 12.59 2.98 1.17
N ILE A 212 12.75 3.23 -0.13
CA ILE A 212 11.89 4.15 -0.87
C ILE A 212 10.93 3.38 -1.78
N ILE A 213 9.78 3.97 -2.05
CA ILE A 213 8.79 3.47 -2.99
C ILE A 213 8.86 4.30 -4.26
N LEU A 214 9.00 3.65 -5.40
CA LEU A 214 8.80 4.24 -6.72
C LEU A 214 7.47 3.74 -7.26
N GLU A 215 6.50 4.61 -7.34
CA GLU A 215 5.28 4.37 -8.09
C GLU A 215 5.48 4.85 -9.54
N ILE A 216 5.35 3.94 -10.51
CA ILE A 216 5.39 4.30 -11.93
C ILE A 216 3.96 4.38 -12.43
N LEU A 217 3.51 5.60 -12.74
CA LEU A 217 2.16 5.86 -13.22
C LEU A 217 2.00 5.44 -14.68
N PHE A 218 2.95 5.83 -15.53
CA PHE A 218 3.06 5.41 -16.93
C PHE A 218 4.47 5.65 -17.47
N GLY A 219 4.80 5.03 -18.60
CA GLY A 219 6.06 5.35 -19.26
C GLY A 219 6.52 4.39 -20.34
N THR A 220 7.43 4.88 -21.18
CA THR A 220 8.10 4.14 -22.25
C THR A 220 9.62 4.02 -22.08
N LYS A 221 10.23 4.91 -21.30
CA LYS A 221 11.69 4.93 -21.00
C LYS A 221 11.95 4.54 -19.52
N LEU A 222 11.35 3.44 -19.10
CA LEU A 222 11.32 3.00 -17.69
C LEU A 222 12.70 2.71 -17.13
N GLU A 223 13.62 2.16 -17.93
CA GLU A 223 14.99 1.85 -17.48
C GLU A 223 15.72 3.11 -16.99
N THR A 224 15.55 4.23 -17.68
CA THR A 224 16.18 5.50 -17.30
C THR A 224 15.62 6.00 -15.97
N MET A 225 14.29 5.94 -15.77
CA MET A 225 13.64 6.32 -14.52
C MET A 225 14.12 5.43 -13.36
N ILE A 226 14.10 4.12 -13.54
CA ILE A 226 14.50 3.17 -12.50
C ILE A 226 15.97 3.36 -12.12
N LYS A 227 16.87 3.52 -13.09
CA LYS A 227 18.30 3.78 -12.82
C LYS A 227 18.52 5.11 -12.10
N PHE A 228 17.76 6.15 -12.47
CA PHE A 228 17.79 7.43 -11.76
C PHE A 228 17.40 7.25 -10.29
N VAL A 229 16.28 6.58 -10.03
CA VAL A 229 15.81 6.32 -8.66
C VAL A 229 16.77 5.42 -7.89
N GLN A 230 17.41 4.46 -8.55
CA GLN A 230 18.43 3.60 -7.94
C GLN A 230 19.63 4.42 -7.43
N ASN A 231 20.09 5.39 -8.22
CA ASN A 231 21.15 6.30 -7.82
C ASN A 231 20.69 7.31 -6.76
N LEU A 232 19.46 7.82 -6.85
CA LEU A 232 18.89 8.72 -5.87
C LEU A 232 18.78 8.04 -4.49
N ALA A 233 18.29 6.80 -4.44
CA ALA A 233 18.23 5.99 -3.24
C ALA A 233 19.61 5.81 -2.61
N TYR A 234 20.61 5.44 -3.41
CA TYR A 234 21.99 5.30 -2.95
C TYR A 234 22.53 6.59 -2.31
N ARG A 235 22.33 7.74 -2.98
CA ARG A 235 22.79 9.05 -2.49
C ARG A 235 22.09 9.51 -1.21
N LYS A 236 20.86 9.04 -0.98
CA LYS A 236 20.08 9.32 0.22
C LYS A 236 20.23 8.25 1.32
N ASN A 237 21.16 7.30 1.15
CA ASN A 237 21.43 6.19 2.07
C ASN A 237 20.26 5.21 2.26
N TYR A 238 19.36 5.11 1.30
CA TYR A 238 18.37 4.02 1.27
C TYR A 238 19.01 2.78 0.65
N SER A 239 18.77 1.61 1.24
CA SER A 239 19.29 0.34 0.75
C SER A 239 18.41 -0.29 -0.34
N LYS A 240 17.11 -0.06 -0.29
CA LYS A 240 16.11 -0.71 -1.16
C LYS A 240 15.17 0.27 -1.84
N ILE A 241 14.72 -0.17 -3.01
CA ILE A 241 13.67 0.47 -3.79
C ILE A 241 12.57 -0.56 -4.01
N ARG A 242 11.33 -0.21 -3.67
CA ARG A 242 10.14 -0.97 -4.02
C ARG A 242 9.46 -0.27 -5.18
N ILE A 243 9.30 -0.98 -6.29
CA ILE A 243 8.68 -0.43 -7.49
C ILE A 243 7.28 -1.03 -7.61
N LEU A 244 6.29 -0.17 -7.69
CA LEU A 244 4.88 -0.51 -7.81
C LEU A 244 4.30 0.15 -9.06
N THR A 245 3.60 -0.62 -9.86
CA THR A 245 3.04 -0.14 -11.13
C THR A 245 1.90 -1.03 -11.63
N THR A 246 1.00 -0.44 -12.38
CA THR A 246 -0.03 -1.18 -13.12
C THR A 246 0.47 -1.69 -14.49
N LEU A 247 1.68 -1.28 -14.92
CA LEU A 247 2.30 -1.76 -16.16
C LEU A 247 2.58 -3.26 -16.07
N GLU A 248 2.32 -3.98 -17.14
CA GLU A 248 2.45 -5.46 -17.17
C GLU A 248 3.90 -5.93 -17.00
N SER A 249 4.86 -5.17 -17.50
CA SER A 249 6.27 -5.53 -17.44
C SER A 249 7.19 -4.32 -17.29
N LEU A 250 8.33 -4.54 -16.68
CA LEU A 250 9.44 -3.59 -16.63
C LEU A 250 10.60 -4.07 -17.51
N PRO A 251 11.51 -3.18 -17.92
CA PRO A 251 12.71 -3.56 -18.67
C PRO A 251 13.59 -4.50 -17.85
N GLN A 252 14.41 -5.30 -18.55
CA GLN A 252 15.41 -6.14 -17.90
C GLN A 252 16.50 -5.27 -17.26
N ILE A 253 16.51 -5.21 -15.94
CA ILE A 253 17.52 -4.51 -15.13
C ILE A 253 18.21 -5.55 -14.25
N LYS A 254 19.52 -5.50 -14.19
CA LYS A 254 20.29 -6.42 -13.35
C LYS A 254 19.85 -6.32 -11.89
N ASN A 255 19.55 -7.45 -11.29
CA ASN A 255 19.08 -7.61 -9.91
C ASN A 255 17.66 -7.02 -9.64
N LEU A 256 16.90 -6.69 -10.68
CA LEU A 256 15.49 -6.39 -10.51
C LEU A 256 14.73 -7.69 -10.23
N GLU A 257 14.20 -7.82 -9.05
CA GLU A 257 13.42 -8.97 -8.63
C GLU A 257 11.93 -8.72 -8.85
N ASN A 258 11.30 -9.57 -9.64
CA ASN A 258 9.84 -9.59 -9.74
C ASN A 258 9.27 -10.33 -8.52
N LYS A 259 8.42 -9.67 -7.78
CA LYS A 259 7.68 -10.25 -6.64
C LYS A 259 6.25 -10.61 -7.10
N PHE A 260 5.44 -11.11 -6.18
CA PHE A 260 4.04 -11.38 -6.48
C PHE A 260 3.25 -10.07 -6.65
N PRO A 261 2.29 -10.02 -7.58
CA PRO A 261 1.43 -8.83 -7.74
C PRO A 261 0.37 -8.75 -6.64
N PHE A 262 -0.24 -7.56 -6.54
CA PHE A 262 -1.37 -7.32 -5.65
C PHE A 262 -2.62 -6.96 -6.45
N TYR A 263 -3.77 -7.24 -5.88
CA TYR A 263 -5.06 -6.74 -6.34
C TYR A 263 -5.56 -5.65 -5.39
N LEU A 264 -5.78 -4.46 -5.95
CA LEU A 264 -6.55 -3.42 -5.27
C LEU A 264 -8.02 -3.78 -5.40
N MET A 265 -8.67 -3.98 -4.28
CA MET A 265 -10.06 -4.39 -4.20
C MET A 265 -10.90 -3.28 -3.59
N GLU A 266 -12.10 -3.08 -4.13
CA GLU A 266 -13.02 -2.03 -3.73
C GLU A 266 -14.44 -2.57 -3.59
N LYS A 267 -15.19 -1.98 -2.66
CA LYS A 267 -16.61 -2.21 -2.43
C LYS A 267 -17.30 -0.89 -2.11
N ASN A 268 -18.49 -0.67 -2.70
CA ASN A 268 -19.41 0.38 -2.27
C ASN A 268 -20.13 -0.05 -0.98
N LEU A 269 -20.18 0.83 0.02
CA LEU A 269 -20.78 0.60 1.33
C LEU A 269 -22.28 0.91 1.39
#